data_65e6a765a6ff8047d4cc49360a5562dc
#
_entry.id   65e6a765a6ff8047d4cc49360a5562dc
#
_cell.length_a   1.000
_cell.length_b   1.000
_cell.length_c   1.000
_cell.angle_alpha   90.00
_cell.angle_beta   90.00
_cell.angle_gamma   90.00
#
_symmetry.space_group_name_H-M   'P 1'
#
loop_
_entity.id
_entity.type
_entity.pdbx_description
1 polymer ?
#
loop_
_entity_poly.entity_id
_entity_poly.type
_entity_poly.pdbx_seq_one_letter_code
_entity_poly.pdbx_strand_id
1 'polypeptide(L)'
;MDINQYLVLIIFASTILALVTTNQRPSLIFTGSLLALIASQQLVIGDVVNNFTNQGLITLVLLLLVSSAVDKTSLIKRLARTLITASFNLSYWRLFGLTFFSSALLNNTAIVASLIGPVKQNQYHHASRLLIPLSYSAILGGTVTLIGTSTNLIVDSFLIEHGHPGFNFWDFTLYGLVAGLSCGLLMFLMTPLLPEIANKNTQYNSYFIEADVTKDCELIGKSVEENHLRNLPELFLIEIARGRNLITPVSPEFVIQAGDKLIFSGNVQHVDSLNHIKGLKLFAESNGLERENLTEVIIANRAQIIGHTLKSLGFRALFDAAVVAIRRDGESLSGKLGEIKLQSGDFLLLATGPDFMQRHNLTKNFFILSEKKMETKLSRFQDWMTLGGFLVTVTLAATSVLTLATGLLFFIALLVTIGVTSNNEIKRNIPLNLIVVIVGALSLATALEKSGLIREIMQMISPLANSVSPIWVLVMVYVLTLILTELVTNNAAAALMFPLAYGLVQTLGLPIMPFALAVAFAASASFVSPYGYQTNLLVFSASNYRFKHFIKFGLPISVCYSTIVLTLLKYSYGL
;
A
#
# COMPACT_ATOMS: atom_id res chain seq x y z
N MET A 1 -27.91 23.88 -19.68
CA MET A 1 -27.43 22.47 -19.60
C MET A 1 -28.45 21.54 -20.24
N ASP A 2 -28.01 20.72 -21.18
CA ASP A 2 -28.85 19.73 -21.87
C ASP A 2 -28.98 18.43 -21.05
N ILE A 3 -29.94 17.56 -21.42
CA ILE A 3 -30.16 16.27 -20.73
C ILE A 3 -28.87 15.44 -20.67
N ASN A 4 -28.07 15.43 -21.74
CA ASN A 4 -26.81 14.71 -21.81
C ASN A 4 -25.80 15.24 -20.79
N GLN A 5 -25.71 16.56 -20.62
CA GLN A 5 -24.86 17.21 -19.64
C GLN A 5 -25.27 16.85 -18.20
N TYR A 6 -26.58 16.84 -17.92
CA TYR A 6 -27.07 16.40 -16.59
C TYR A 6 -26.75 14.94 -16.31
N LEU A 7 -26.90 14.04 -17.29
CA LEU A 7 -26.57 12.62 -17.15
C LEU A 7 -25.08 12.43 -16.82
N VAL A 8 -24.18 13.07 -17.58
CA VAL A 8 -22.75 12.98 -17.35
C VAL A 8 -22.37 13.58 -15.97
N LEU A 9 -22.98 14.71 -15.58
CA LEU A 9 -22.77 15.32 -14.26
C LEU A 9 -23.20 14.38 -13.13
N ILE A 10 -24.36 13.74 -13.25
CA ILE A 10 -24.87 12.79 -12.26
C ILE A 10 -23.93 11.58 -12.15
N ILE A 11 -23.49 11.01 -13.28
CA ILE A 11 -22.56 9.88 -13.28
C ILE A 11 -21.23 10.28 -12.65
N PHE A 12 -20.68 11.44 -12.99
CA PHE A 12 -19.44 11.95 -12.41
C PHE A 12 -19.57 12.19 -10.92
N ALA A 13 -20.60 12.91 -10.48
CA ALA A 13 -20.85 13.20 -9.06
C ALA A 13 -21.10 11.92 -8.26
N SER A 14 -21.86 10.96 -8.79
CA SER A 14 -22.09 9.67 -8.16
C SER A 14 -20.82 8.83 -8.05
N THR A 15 -19.91 8.92 -9.03
CA THR A 15 -18.60 8.27 -8.98
C THR A 15 -17.76 8.81 -7.83
N ILE A 16 -17.65 10.13 -7.69
CA ILE A 16 -16.94 10.76 -6.57
C ILE A 16 -17.60 10.37 -5.24
N LEU A 17 -18.91 10.50 -5.15
CA LEU A 17 -19.65 10.16 -3.93
C LEU A 17 -19.43 8.69 -3.54
N ALA A 18 -19.51 7.77 -4.49
CA ALA A 18 -19.29 6.35 -4.25
C ALA A 18 -17.84 6.07 -3.79
N LEU A 19 -16.84 6.74 -4.38
CA LEU A 19 -15.44 6.60 -3.96
C LEU A 19 -15.19 7.08 -2.53
N VAL A 20 -15.89 8.15 -2.10
CA VAL A 20 -15.71 8.73 -0.77
C VAL A 20 -16.53 7.99 0.30
N THR A 21 -17.79 7.62 -0.01
CA THR A 21 -18.72 7.09 0.99
C THR A 21 -18.73 5.58 1.09
N THR A 22 -18.28 4.86 0.05
CA THR A 22 -18.33 3.40 0.06
C THR A 22 -16.95 2.78 0.25
N ASN A 23 -16.91 1.61 0.89
CA ASN A 23 -15.69 0.80 1.01
C ASN A 23 -15.45 -0.10 -0.21
N GLN A 24 -16.11 0.18 -1.34
CA GLN A 24 -15.95 -0.59 -2.55
C GLN A 24 -14.62 -0.28 -3.25
N ARG A 25 -14.13 -1.23 -4.06
CA ARG A 25 -12.90 -1.05 -4.81
C ARG A 25 -13.09 0.03 -5.87
N PRO A 26 -12.16 0.98 -6.05
CA PRO A 26 -12.25 1.97 -7.12
C PRO A 26 -12.47 1.36 -8.49
N SER A 27 -11.84 0.21 -8.79
CA SER A 27 -12.04 -0.47 -10.07
C SER A 27 -13.51 -0.85 -10.32
N LEU A 28 -14.26 -1.28 -9.30
CA LEU A 28 -15.69 -1.58 -9.44
C LEU A 28 -16.51 -0.31 -9.66
N ILE A 29 -16.19 0.77 -8.96
CA ILE A 29 -16.89 2.05 -9.09
C ILE A 29 -16.67 2.62 -10.50
N PHE A 30 -15.41 2.65 -10.97
CA PHE A 30 -15.10 3.11 -12.33
C PHE A 30 -15.69 2.20 -13.41
N THR A 31 -15.76 0.87 -13.19
CA THR A 31 -16.48 -0.04 -14.09
C THR A 31 -17.96 0.31 -14.15
N GLY A 32 -18.59 0.54 -13.00
CA GLY A 32 -20.00 0.97 -12.94
C GLY A 32 -20.24 2.28 -13.68
N SER A 33 -19.38 3.26 -13.49
CA SER A 33 -19.43 4.56 -14.19
C SER A 33 -19.26 4.40 -15.71
N LEU A 34 -18.31 3.56 -16.14
CA LEU A 34 -18.08 3.25 -17.55
C LEU A 34 -19.31 2.61 -18.19
N LEU A 35 -19.89 1.61 -17.53
CA LEU A 35 -21.13 0.95 -18.00
C LEU A 35 -22.32 1.94 -18.06
N ALA A 36 -22.44 2.82 -17.07
CA ALA A 36 -23.47 3.86 -17.08
C ALA A 36 -23.30 4.84 -18.25
N LEU A 37 -22.05 5.26 -18.56
CA LEU A 37 -21.77 6.14 -19.70
C LEU A 37 -22.06 5.47 -21.05
N ILE A 38 -21.75 4.18 -21.20
CA ILE A 38 -22.07 3.43 -22.41
C ILE A 38 -23.59 3.24 -22.53
N ALA A 39 -24.28 2.84 -21.46
CA ALA A 39 -25.73 2.62 -21.45
C ALA A 39 -26.51 3.91 -21.72
N SER A 40 -25.99 5.06 -21.26
CA SER A 40 -26.58 6.39 -21.56
C SER A 40 -26.17 6.97 -22.91
N GLN A 41 -25.41 6.22 -23.72
CA GLN A 41 -24.91 6.63 -25.06
C GLN A 41 -24.01 7.88 -25.03
N GLN A 42 -23.41 8.19 -23.87
CA GLN A 42 -22.46 9.31 -23.74
C GLN A 42 -21.06 8.93 -24.24
N LEU A 43 -20.78 7.62 -24.32
CA LEU A 43 -19.55 7.04 -24.86
C LEU A 43 -19.86 5.90 -25.81
N VAL A 44 -19.08 5.78 -26.87
CA VAL A 44 -19.07 4.61 -27.75
C VAL A 44 -17.93 3.66 -27.35
N ILE A 45 -18.07 2.37 -27.67
CA ILE A 45 -17.06 1.35 -27.34
C ILE A 45 -15.69 1.71 -27.92
N GLY A 46 -15.65 2.37 -29.09
CA GLY A 46 -14.42 2.84 -29.72
C GLY A 46 -13.60 3.78 -28.84
N ASP A 47 -14.25 4.69 -28.10
CA ASP A 47 -13.58 5.60 -27.16
C ASP A 47 -12.90 4.82 -26.03
N VAL A 48 -13.60 3.81 -25.50
CA VAL A 48 -13.06 2.96 -24.44
C VAL A 48 -11.85 2.16 -24.92
N VAL A 49 -11.90 1.62 -26.14
CA VAL A 49 -10.77 0.89 -26.75
C VAL A 49 -9.57 1.82 -26.94
N ASN A 50 -9.78 3.05 -27.40
CA ASN A 50 -8.72 4.04 -27.52
C ASN A 50 -8.06 4.34 -26.16
N ASN A 51 -8.84 4.46 -25.09
CA ASN A 51 -8.33 4.66 -23.75
C ASN A 51 -7.48 3.49 -23.24
N PHE A 52 -7.78 2.25 -23.67
CA PHE A 52 -6.93 1.09 -23.36
C PHE A 52 -5.59 1.12 -24.10
N THR A 53 -5.51 1.74 -25.26
CA THR A 53 -4.28 1.84 -26.05
C THR A 53 -3.47 3.10 -25.74
N ASN A 54 -3.85 3.86 -24.70
CA ASN A 54 -3.13 5.04 -24.26
C ASN A 54 -1.66 4.72 -23.92
N GLN A 55 -0.73 5.47 -24.49
CA GLN A 55 0.71 5.23 -24.39
C GLN A 55 1.22 5.36 -22.94
N GLY A 56 0.68 6.30 -22.18
CA GLY A 56 1.03 6.47 -20.77
C GLY A 56 0.57 5.29 -19.91
N LEU A 57 -0.63 4.76 -20.17
CA LEU A 57 -1.13 3.56 -19.51
C LEU A 57 -0.22 2.35 -19.80
N ILE A 58 0.18 2.16 -21.05
CA ILE A 58 1.10 1.07 -21.43
C ILE A 58 2.44 1.22 -20.70
N THR A 59 2.99 2.45 -20.69
CA THR A 59 4.25 2.74 -19.98
C THR A 59 4.15 2.42 -18.49
N LEU A 60 3.05 2.79 -17.86
CA LEU A 60 2.79 2.50 -16.44
C LEU A 60 2.73 0.99 -16.17
N VAL A 61 2.04 0.23 -17.00
CA VAL A 61 1.95 -1.23 -16.86
C VAL A 61 3.32 -1.87 -16.99
N LEU A 62 4.10 -1.48 -18.01
CA LEU A 62 5.46 -1.98 -18.21
C LEU A 62 6.37 -1.64 -17.02
N LEU A 63 6.28 -0.40 -16.51
CA LEU A 63 7.07 0.01 -15.35
C LEU A 63 6.73 -0.81 -14.10
N LEU A 64 5.45 -1.05 -13.81
CA LEU A 64 5.04 -1.85 -12.66
C LEU A 64 5.51 -3.30 -12.76
N LEU A 65 5.52 -3.88 -13.98
CA LEU A 65 6.07 -5.21 -14.23
C LEU A 65 7.57 -5.26 -13.99
N VAL A 66 8.30 -4.26 -14.49
CA VAL A 66 9.75 -4.13 -14.26
C VAL A 66 10.06 -3.90 -12.79
N SER A 67 9.34 -2.99 -12.13
CA SER A 67 9.51 -2.72 -10.70
C SER A 67 9.34 -3.99 -9.87
N SER A 68 8.34 -4.84 -10.19
CA SER A 68 8.14 -6.11 -9.49
C SER A 68 9.33 -7.08 -9.64
N ALA A 69 10.08 -7.01 -10.74
CA ALA A 69 11.30 -7.79 -10.94
C ALA A 69 12.49 -7.20 -10.16
N VAL A 70 12.62 -5.87 -10.15
CA VAL A 70 13.66 -5.17 -9.38
C VAL A 70 13.47 -5.37 -7.88
N ASP A 71 12.24 -5.43 -7.38
CA ASP A 71 11.90 -5.69 -5.98
C ASP A 71 12.40 -7.07 -5.47
N LYS A 72 12.67 -8.03 -6.38
CA LYS A 72 13.27 -9.34 -6.03
C LYS A 72 14.76 -9.24 -5.67
N THR A 73 15.42 -8.14 -6.03
CA THR A 73 16.86 -7.99 -5.81
C THR A 73 17.21 -7.86 -4.32
N SER A 74 18.39 -8.35 -3.95
CA SER A 74 18.84 -8.39 -2.55
C SER A 74 19.45 -7.08 -2.05
N LEU A 75 19.55 -6.04 -2.90
CA LEU A 75 20.30 -4.81 -2.58
C LEU A 75 19.72 -4.07 -1.37
N ILE A 76 18.41 -3.76 -1.40
CA ILE A 76 17.75 -3.01 -0.32
C ILE A 76 17.87 -3.76 1.02
N LYS A 77 17.69 -5.09 1.00
CA LYS A 77 17.81 -5.94 2.19
C LYS A 77 19.22 -5.96 2.77
N ARG A 78 20.25 -5.93 1.90
CA ARG A 78 21.66 -5.86 2.37
C ARG A 78 21.98 -4.52 3.00
N LEU A 79 21.54 -3.41 2.38
CA LEU A 79 21.73 -2.07 2.90
C LEU A 79 20.96 -1.86 4.22
N ALA A 80 19.77 -2.44 4.34
CA ALA A 80 18.93 -2.33 5.53
C ALA A 80 19.62 -2.75 6.83
N ARG A 81 20.54 -3.74 6.79
CA ARG A 81 21.26 -4.24 7.98
C ARG A 81 22.22 -3.23 8.59
N THR A 82 22.67 -2.25 7.84
CA THR A 82 23.65 -1.24 8.28
C THR A 82 23.03 0.12 8.57
N LEU A 83 21.71 0.26 8.42
CA LEU A 83 21.03 1.55 8.53
C LEU A 83 20.95 2.06 9.97
N ILE A 84 20.62 1.18 10.91
CA ILE A 84 20.34 1.57 12.28
C ILE A 84 21.57 1.37 13.16
N THR A 85 21.95 2.44 13.83
CA THR A 85 23.12 2.53 14.70
C THR A 85 22.71 3.08 16.07
N ALA A 86 23.63 3.12 17.03
CA ALA A 86 23.39 3.70 18.36
C ALA A 86 23.03 5.20 18.31
N SER A 87 23.51 5.93 17.29
CA SER A 87 23.16 7.34 17.09
C SER A 87 21.84 7.48 16.33
N PHE A 88 20.85 8.14 16.94
CA PHE A 88 19.53 8.41 16.32
C PHE A 88 19.67 9.25 15.04
N ASN A 89 20.47 10.32 15.11
CA ASN A 89 20.65 11.22 13.97
C ASN A 89 21.20 10.49 12.75
N LEU A 90 22.21 9.64 12.96
CA LEU A 90 22.82 8.87 11.89
C LEU A 90 21.85 7.82 11.34
N SER A 91 21.10 7.16 12.20
CA SER A 91 20.07 6.19 11.82
C SER A 91 18.95 6.85 11.02
N TYR A 92 18.48 8.02 11.46
CA TYR A 92 17.45 8.77 10.75
C TYR A 92 17.91 9.17 9.34
N TRP A 93 19.06 9.83 9.21
CA TRP A 93 19.52 10.32 7.90
C TRP A 93 19.91 9.20 6.94
N ARG A 94 20.44 8.09 7.43
CA ARG A 94 20.68 6.90 6.60
C ARG A 94 19.37 6.27 6.13
N LEU A 95 18.38 6.15 7.02
CA LEU A 95 17.06 5.61 6.69
C LEU A 95 16.34 6.53 5.70
N PHE A 96 16.32 7.84 5.99
CA PHE A 96 15.75 8.85 5.11
C PHE A 96 16.41 8.81 3.73
N GLY A 97 17.73 8.90 3.66
CA GLY A 97 18.47 8.93 2.40
C GLY A 97 18.26 7.67 1.57
N LEU A 98 18.42 6.48 2.19
CA LEU A 98 18.18 5.22 1.46
C LEU A 98 16.75 5.17 0.93
N THR A 99 15.75 5.45 1.80
CA THR A 99 14.34 5.34 1.41
C THR A 99 13.98 6.37 0.35
N PHE A 100 14.38 7.63 0.53
CA PHE A 100 14.08 8.74 -0.38
C PHE A 100 14.65 8.50 -1.79
N PHE A 101 15.95 8.20 -1.89
CA PHE A 101 16.60 8.00 -3.19
C PHE A 101 16.18 6.68 -3.86
N SER A 102 15.99 5.61 -3.08
CA SER A 102 15.48 4.36 -3.66
C SER A 102 14.05 4.52 -4.17
N SER A 103 13.20 5.28 -3.46
CA SER A 103 11.81 5.50 -3.82
C SER A 103 11.63 6.42 -5.04
N ALA A 104 12.63 7.20 -5.38
CA ALA A 104 12.65 7.98 -6.63
C ALA A 104 12.64 7.08 -7.89
N LEU A 105 13.08 5.83 -7.77
CA LEU A 105 13.21 4.90 -8.89
C LEU A 105 12.41 3.60 -8.71
N LEU A 106 12.10 3.22 -7.48
CA LEU A 106 11.48 1.95 -7.13
C LEU A 106 10.12 2.16 -6.47
N ASN A 107 9.32 1.10 -6.40
CA ASN A 107 8.01 1.14 -5.78
C ASN A 107 8.10 1.48 -4.27
N ASN A 108 7.43 2.56 -3.85
CA ASN A 108 7.38 3.06 -2.49
C ASN A 108 6.96 1.98 -1.48
N THR A 109 5.92 1.21 -1.82
CA THR A 109 5.36 0.17 -0.94
C THR A 109 6.35 -0.97 -0.70
N ALA A 110 7.07 -1.39 -1.73
CA ALA A 110 8.06 -2.46 -1.63
C ALA A 110 9.25 -2.06 -0.75
N ILE A 111 9.73 -0.81 -0.90
CA ILE A 111 10.83 -0.27 -0.08
C ILE A 111 10.43 -0.22 1.39
N VAL A 112 9.27 0.38 1.69
CA VAL A 112 8.77 0.50 3.07
C VAL A 112 8.57 -0.88 3.69
N ALA A 113 7.91 -1.81 2.97
CA ALA A 113 7.69 -3.18 3.45
C ALA A 113 9.01 -3.91 3.77
N SER A 114 10.05 -3.71 2.94
CA SER A 114 11.37 -4.31 3.14
C SER A 114 12.13 -3.74 4.35
N LEU A 115 11.86 -2.49 4.72
CA LEU A 115 12.57 -1.78 5.79
C LEU A 115 11.83 -1.83 7.15
N ILE A 116 10.53 -2.12 7.18
CA ILE A 116 9.76 -2.24 8.43
C ILE A 116 10.38 -3.27 9.37
N GLY A 117 10.74 -4.47 8.86
CA GLY A 117 11.36 -5.53 9.66
C GLY A 117 12.63 -5.07 10.38
N PRO A 118 13.67 -4.62 9.66
CA PRO A 118 14.89 -4.06 10.25
C PRO A 118 14.64 -2.90 11.24
N VAL A 119 13.67 -2.00 10.95
CA VAL A 119 13.33 -0.90 11.86
C VAL A 119 12.66 -1.43 13.13
N LYS A 120 11.84 -2.46 13.07
CA LYS A 120 11.18 -3.05 14.25
C LYS A 120 12.14 -3.88 15.11
N GLN A 121 13.07 -4.58 14.48
CA GLN A 121 14.02 -5.48 15.17
C GLN A 121 15.23 -4.74 15.75
N ASN A 122 15.36 -3.43 15.55
CA ASN A 122 16.47 -2.67 16.08
C ASN A 122 16.45 -2.58 17.62
N GLN A 123 17.64 -2.61 18.23
CA GLN A 123 17.83 -2.57 19.68
C GLN A 123 18.13 -1.17 20.23
N TYR A 124 18.32 -0.17 19.34
CA TYR A 124 18.86 1.15 19.75
C TYR A 124 17.76 2.20 19.92
N HIS A 125 16.69 2.15 19.11
CA HIS A 125 15.69 3.22 19.07
C HIS A 125 14.28 2.65 19.06
N HIS A 126 13.31 3.40 19.59
CA HIS A 126 11.90 3.07 19.44
C HIS A 126 11.50 3.08 17.97
N ALA A 127 11.02 1.95 17.44
CA ALA A 127 10.60 1.83 16.05
C ALA A 127 9.54 2.89 15.68
N SER A 128 8.69 3.25 16.64
CA SER A 128 7.65 4.28 16.47
C SER A 128 8.21 5.68 16.15
N ARG A 129 9.48 5.97 16.42
CA ARG A 129 10.10 7.24 16.02
C ARG A 129 10.67 7.24 14.60
N LEU A 130 10.80 6.05 13.98
CA LEU A 130 11.40 5.88 12.66
C LEU A 130 10.39 5.44 11.58
N LEU A 131 9.28 4.80 11.96
CA LEU A 131 8.34 4.20 10.99
C LEU A 131 7.53 5.25 10.22
N ILE A 132 6.97 6.29 10.85
CA ILE A 132 6.29 7.37 10.11
C ILE A 132 7.29 8.11 9.19
N PRO A 133 8.47 8.55 9.67
CA PRO A 133 9.50 9.09 8.79
C PRO A 133 9.89 8.18 7.63
N LEU A 134 9.96 6.86 7.84
CA LEU A 134 10.20 5.88 6.77
C LEU A 134 9.15 5.96 5.66
N SER A 135 7.84 5.94 6.03
CA SER A 135 6.75 6.03 5.07
C SER A 135 6.78 7.35 4.31
N TYR A 136 6.95 8.47 5.02
CA TYR A 136 6.95 9.79 4.39
C TYR A 136 8.18 10.01 3.51
N SER A 137 9.34 9.47 3.90
CA SER A 137 10.53 9.49 3.04
C SER A 137 10.31 8.77 1.71
N ALA A 138 9.56 7.66 1.73
CA ALA A 138 9.19 6.94 0.51
C ALA A 138 8.21 7.76 -0.35
N ILE A 139 7.19 8.39 0.25
CA ILE A 139 6.25 9.24 -0.47
C ILE A 139 6.99 10.43 -1.11
N LEU A 140 7.82 11.14 -0.34
CA LEU A 140 8.61 12.27 -0.82
C LEU A 140 9.58 11.85 -1.93
N GLY A 141 10.28 10.71 -1.77
CA GLY A 141 11.17 10.18 -2.79
C GLY A 141 10.45 9.83 -4.08
N GLY A 142 9.26 9.25 -4.00
CA GLY A 142 8.43 8.92 -5.15
C GLY A 142 8.02 10.13 -6.00
N THR A 143 8.03 11.34 -5.44
CA THR A 143 7.71 12.57 -6.20
C THR A 143 8.91 13.22 -6.91
N VAL A 144 10.12 12.65 -6.79
CA VAL A 144 11.34 13.25 -7.37
C VAL A 144 11.48 13.00 -8.86
N THR A 145 10.94 11.91 -9.37
CA THR A 145 11.03 11.52 -10.77
C THR A 145 9.68 11.16 -11.36
N LEU A 146 9.58 11.17 -12.68
CA LEU A 146 8.37 10.74 -13.39
C LEU A 146 7.96 9.32 -13.01
N ILE A 147 8.91 8.41 -12.79
CA ILE A 147 8.67 6.98 -12.56
C ILE A 147 8.52 6.60 -11.09
N GLY A 148 8.80 7.50 -10.16
CA GLY A 148 8.81 7.19 -8.72
C GLY A 148 7.44 6.88 -8.14
N THR A 149 6.37 7.41 -8.75
CA THR A 149 4.99 7.13 -8.32
C THR A 149 4.04 7.02 -9.51
N SER A 150 3.01 6.15 -9.37
CA SER A 150 2.00 5.94 -10.41
C SER A 150 1.15 7.18 -10.72
N THR A 151 0.98 8.10 -9.78
CA THR A 151 0.23 9.35 -9.99
C THR A 151 0.84 10.23 -11.07
N ASN A 152 2.17 10.33 -11.12
CA ASN A 152 2.88 11.10 -12.14
C ASN A 152 2.59 10.54 -13.54
N LEU A 153 2.66 9.22 -13.70
CA LEU A 153 2.40 8.55 -14.98
C LEU A 153 0.92 8.59 -15.38
N ILE A 154 0.00 8.63 -14.40
CA ILE A 154 -1.43 8.83 -14.69
C ILE A 154 -1.66 10.22 -15.29
N VAL A 155 -1.10 11.26 -14.67
CA VAL A 155 -1.22 12.63 -15.18
C VAL A 155 -0.51 12.77 -16.54
N ASP A 156 0.64 12.13 -16.71
CA ASP A 156 1.37 12.06 -17.97
C ASP A 156 0.52 11.44 -19.09
N SER A 157 -0.17 10.32 -18.78
CA SER A 157 -1.03 9.66 -19.76
C SER A 157 -2.20 10.54 -20.22
N PHE A 158 -2.76 11.36 -19.34
CA PHE A 158 -3.78 12.34 -19.70
C PHE A 158 -3.22 13.48 -20.56
N LEU A 159 -2.01 13.99 -20.25
CA LEU A 159 -1.36 15.02 -21.08
C LEU A 159 -1.16 14.53 -22.52
N ILE A 160 -0.64 13.30 -22.67
CA ILE A 160 -0.40 12.69 -23.98
C ILE A 160 -1.72 12.49 -24.76
N GLU A 161 -2.77 12.05 -24.08
CA GLU A 161 -4.11 11.86 -24.68
C GLU A 161 -4.67 13.17 -25.26
N HIS A 162 -4.44 14.29 -24.57
CA HIS A 162 -4.89 15.61 -25.01
C HIS A 162 -3.92 16.28 -26.02
N GLY A 163 -2.96 15.53 -26.58
CA GLY A 163 -2.04 15.99 -27.61
C GLY A 163 -0.87 16.85 -27.09
N HIS A 164 -0.66 16.87 -25.78
CA HIS A 164 0.52 17.52 -25.20
C HIS A 164 1.74 16.59 -25.20
N PRO A 165 2.98 17.10 -25.16
CA PRO A 165 4.20 16.27 -25.20
C PRO A 165 4.43 15.50 -23.92
N GLY A 166 3.59 15.32 -23.01
CA GLY A 166 3.82 14.62 -21.74
C GLY A 166 4.95 15.24 -20.90
N PHE A 167 5.27 14.60 -19.78
CA PHE A 167 6.37 15.06 -18.93
C PHE A 167 7.71 14.48 -19.37
N ASN A 168 8.76 15.32 -19.28
CA ASN A 168 10.13 14.82 -19.30
C ASN A 168 10.47 14.15 -17.96
N PHE A 169 11.45 13.25 -17.99
CA PHE A 169 11.89 12.53 -16.80
C PHE A 169 12.24 13.47 -15.63
N TRP A 170 12.84 14.63 -15.92
CA TRP A 170 13.37 15.58 -14.94
C TRP A 170 12.39 16.67 -14.49
N ASP A 171 11.19 16.75 -15.07
CA ASP A 171 10.23 17.84 -14.77
C ASP A 171 9.79 17.84 -13.29
N PHE A 172 9.86 16.70 -12.63
CA PHE A 172 9.55 16.54 -11.21
C PHE A 172 10.73 16.82 -10.29
N THR A 173 11.96 16.73 -10.80
CA THR A 173 13.17 16.58 -9.97
C THR A 173 13.45 17.80 -9.11
N LEU A 174 13.38 19.01 -9.67
CA LEU A 174 13.62 20.23 -8.90
C LEU A 174 12.63 20.35 -7.74
N TYR A 175 11.36 20.23 -8.04
CA TYR A 175 10.27 20.39 -7.06
C TYR A 175 10.33 19.29 -5.99
N GLY A 176 10.47 18.04 -6.41
CA GLY A 176 10.53 16.87 -5.53
C GLY A 176 11.76 16.87 -4.62
N LEU A 177 12.95 17.24 -5.14
CA LEU A 177 14.17 17.32 -4.33
C LEU A 177 14.08 18.44 -3.28
N VAL A 178 13.70 19.65 -3.68
CA VAL A 178 13.63 20.78 -2.74
C VAL A 178 12.56 20.52 -1.69
N ALA A 179 11.36 20.09 -2.09
CA ALA A 179 10.29 19.78 -1.15
C ALA A 179 10.66 18.58 -0.26
N GLY A 180 11.23 17.52 -0.86
CA GLY A 180 11.59 16.30 -0.13
C GLY A 180 12.68 16.52 0.91
N LEU A 181 13.76 17.22 0.55
CA LEU A 181 14.85 17.53 1.49
C LEU A 181 14.40 18.48 2.60
N SER A 182 13.61 19.51 2.27
CA SER A 182 13.06 20.45 3.26
C SER A 182 12.09 19.74 4.23
N CYS A 183 11.18 18.91 3.71
CA CYS A 183 10.31 18.09 4.54
C CYS A 183 11.10 17.05 5.35
N GLY A 184 12.15 16.47 4.79
CA GLY A 184 13.06 15.56 5.50
C GLY A 184 13.71 16.22 6.73
N LEU A 185 14.17 17.46 6.56
CA LEU A 185 14.71 18.26 7.67
C LEU A 185 13.62 18.59 8.71
N LEU A 186 12.44 19.01 8.25
CA LEU A 186 11.31 19.30 9.15
C LEU A 186 10.89 18.03 9.92
N MET A 187 10.77 16.89 9.25
CA MET A 187 10.50 15.61 9.90
C MET A 187 11.53 15.28 10.98
N PHE A 188 12.83 15.48 10.68
CA PHE A 188 13.90 15.26 11.66
C PHE A 188 13.70 16.12 12.92
N LEU A 189 13.42 17.40 12.76
CA LEU A 189 13.17 18.32 13.88
C LEU A 189 11.91 17.93 14.66
N MET A 190 10.91 17.34 13.98
CA MET A 190 9.65 16.92 14.59
C MET A 190 9.68 15.51 15.17
N THR A 191 10.74 14.71 14.97
CA THR A 191 10.82 13.34 15.53
C THR A 191 10.58 13.26 17.05
N PRO A 192 10.94 14.25 17.88
CA PRO A 192 10.60 14.23 19.32
C PRO A 192 9.10 14.28 19.62
N LEU A 193 8.27 14.73 18.66
CA LEU A 193 6.80 14.76 18.80
C LEU A 193 6.15 13.39 18.57
N LEU A 194 6.88 12.45 17.99
CA LEU A 194 6.41 11.09 17.79
C LEU A 194 6.39 10.33 19.12
N PRO A 195 5.36 9.52 19.36
CA PRO A 195 5.25 8.78 20.60
C PRO A 195 6.37 7.75 20.73
N GLU A 196 6.98 7.68 21.88
CA GLU A 196 7.84 6.55 22.26
C GLU A 196 6.94 5.38 22.68
N ILE A 197 6.35 4.75 21.70
CA ILE A 197 5.63 3.51 21.94
C ILE A 197 6.70 2.46 22.19
N ALA A 198 6.81 2.03 23.46
CA ALA A 198 7.71 0.96 23.82
C ALA A 198 7.46 -0.18 22.83
N ASN A 199 8.53 -0.60 22.16
CA ASN A 199 8.49 -1.87 21.47
C ASN A 199 8.22 -2.90 22.57
N LYS A 200 6.94 -3.26 22.75
CA LYS A 200 6.60 -4.50 23.48
C LYS A 200 7.19 -5.72 22.76
N ASN A 201 8.06 -5.51 21.79
CA ASN A 201 8.74 -6.52 20.99
C ASN A 201 10.06 -7.04 21.60
N THR A 202 10.47 -6.55 22.76
CA THR A 202 11.23 -7.37 23.71
C THR A 202 10.30 -8.10 24.69
N GLN A 203 9.02 -7.79 24.70
CA GLN A 203 7.97 -8.58 25.32
C GLN A 203 7.03 -9.02 24.19
N TYR A 204 7.40 -10.15 23.56
CA TYR A 204 6.52 -11.13 22.93
C TYR A 204 5.46 -10.56 21.96
N ASN A 205 5.56 -10.91 20.70
CA ASN A 205 4.40 -11.06 19.84
C ASN A 205 3.45 -12.05 20.54
N SER A 206 2.67 -11.55 21.49
CA SER A 206 1.72 -12.36 22.22
C SER A 206 0.57 -12.67 21.27
N TYR A 207 0.67 -13.78 20.59
CA TYR A 207 -0.41 -14.36 19.84
C TYR A 207 -1.20 -15.29 20.76
N PHE A 208 -2.50 -15.42 20.51
CA PHE A 208 -3.27 -16.49 21.08
C PHE A 208 -3.06 -17.74 20.22
N ILE A 209 -2.65 -18.82 20.86
CA ILE A 209 -2.36 -20.10 20.24
C ILE A 209 -3.42 -21.08 20.73
N GLU A 210 -4.24 -21.60 19.84
CA GLU A 210 -5.23 -22.62 20.16
C GLU A 210 -4.61 -24.02 20.03
N ALA A 211 -4.87 -24.86 21.02
CA ALA A 211 -4.47 -26.26 21.06
C ALA A 211 -5.66 -27.16 21.46
N ASP A 212 -5.97 -28.14 20.64
CA ASP A 212 -7.04 -29.10 20.89
C ASP A 212 -6.54 -30.29 21.72
N VAL A 213 -7.24 -30.62 22.82
CA VAL A 213 -6.97 -31.78 23.67
C VAL A 213 -7.64 -33.00 23.04
N THR A 214 -6.83 -33.88 22.40
CA THR A 214 -7.35 -35.14 21.83
C THR A 214 -7.63 -36.17 22.91
N LYS A 215 -8.38 -37.25 22.57
CA LYS A 215 -8.76 -38.30 23.53
C LYS A 215 -7.59 -39.01 24.20
N ASP A 216 -6.44 -39.04 23.53
CA ASP A 216 -5.22 -39.71 23.98
C ASP A 216 -4.22 -38.73 24.64
N CYS A 217 -4.69 -37.53 25.02
CA CYS A 217 -3.82 -36.50 25.59
C CYS A 217 -3.46 -36.79 27.05
N GLU A 218 -2.16 -36.68 27.37
CA GLU A 218 -1.65 -36.95 28.74
C GLU A 218 -2.08 -35.89 29.78
N LEU A 219 -2.67 -34.78 29.32
CA LEU A 219 -3.18 -33.71 30.19
C LEU A 219 -4.54 -34.06 30.81
N ILE A 220 -5.25 -35.05 30.27
CA ILE A 220 -6.63 -35.37 30.67
C ILE A 220 -6.65 -35.90 32.10
N GLY A 221 -7.65 -35.44 32.88
CA GLY A 221 -7.88 -35.86 34.24
C GLY A 221 -7.00 -35.22 35.31
N LYS A 222 -6.03 -34.39 34.90
CA LYS A 222 -5.16 -33.60 35.78
C LYS A 222 -5.54 -32.15 35.75
N SER A 223 -5.22 -31.42 36.83
CA SER A 223 -5.43 -29.98 36.89
C SER A 223 -4.41 -29.20 36.04
N VAL A 224 -4.69 -27.93 35.80
CA VAL A 224 -3.76 -27.02 35.09
C VAL A 224 -2.42 -26.89 35.83
N GLU A 225 -2.42 -26.93 37.17
CA GLU A 225 -1.24 -26.86 38.01
C GLU A 225 -0.42 -28.14 37.96
N GLU A 226 -1.07 -29.30 38.09
CA GLU A 226 -0.44 -30.61 37.98
C GLU A 226 0.20 -30.87 36.60
N ASN A 227 -0.37 -30.29 35.57
CA ASN A 227 0.17 -30.32 34.19
C ASN A 227 1.23 -29.26 33.92
N HIS A 228 1.62 -28.47 34.90
CA HIS A 228 2.62 -27.39 34.79
C HIS A 228 2.34 -26.38 33.66
N LEU A 229 1.09 -26.22 33.20
CA LEU A 229 0.72 -25.35 32.08
C LEU A 229 0.84 -23.84 32.39
N ARG A 230 1.08 -23.48 33.66
CA ARG A 230 1.37 -22.11 34.11
C ARG A 230 2.88 -21.77 34.09
N ASN A 231 3.73 -22.79 34.01
CA ASN A 231 5.20 -22.64 34.04
C ASN A 231 5.83 -22.88 32.67
N LEU A 232 5.08 -22.76 31.59
CA LEU A 232 5.61 -22.86 30.22
C LEU A 232 6.51 -21.64 29.93
N PRO A 233 7.67 -21.84 29.29
CA PRO A 233 8.55 -20.72 28.90
C PRO A 233 7.80 -19.78 27.95
N GLU A 234 7.57 -18.52 28.39
CA GLU A 234 7.00 -17.46 27.60
C GLU A 234 5.62 -17.72 26.96
N LEU A 235 4.92 -18.77 27.44
CA LEU A 235 3.55 -19.10 27.08
C LEU A 235 2.69 -19.16 28.35
N PHE A 236 1.50 -18.53 28.29
CA PHE A 236 0.57 -18.46 29.41
C PHE A 236 -0.78 -19.00 28.97
N LEU A 237 -1.32 -20.01 29.67
CA LEU A 237 -2.69 -20.47 29.47
C LEU A 237 -3.65 -19.40 29.99
N ILE A 238 -4.45 -18.81 29.08
CA ILE A 238 -5.37 -17.72 29.43
C ILE A 238 -6.78 -18.23 29.55
N GLU A 239 -7.20 -19.08 28.60
CA GLU A 239 -8.59 -19.48 28.44
C GLU A 239 -8.67 -20.96 28.09
N ILE A 240 -9.78 -21.60 28.50
CA ILE A 240 -10.14 -22.95 28.07
C ILE A 240 -11.56 -22.89 27.50
N ALA A 241 -11.71 -23.32 26.24
CA ALA A 241 -13.03 -23.46 25.63
C ALA A 241 -13.49 -24.92 25.73
N ARG A 242 -14.57 -25.17 26.48
CA ARG A 242 -15.24 -26.48 26.63
C ARG A 242 -16.62 -26.43 26.00
N GLY A 243 -16.77 -27.04 24.83
CA GLY A 243 -17.99 -26.97 24.03
C GLY A 243 -18.33 -25.53 23.62
N ARG A 244 -19.40 -24.95 24.19
CA ARG A 244 -19.80 -23.54 23.96
C ARG A 244 -19.37 -22.58 25.05
N ASN A 245 -18.81 -23.09 26.15
CA ASN A 245 -18.44 -22.29 27.31
C ASN A 245 -16.97 -21.91 27.23
N LEU A 246 -16.69 -20.62 27.42
CA LEU A 246 -15.33 -20.07 27.55
C LEU A 246 -15.05 -19.87 29.05
N ILE A 247 -13.97 -20.46 29.54
CA ILE A 247 -13.56 -20.42 30.94
C ILE A 247 -12.38 -19.47 31.03
N THR A 248 -12.61 -18.30 31.61
CA THR A 248 -11.60 -17.26 31.85
C THR A 248 -12.00 -16.46 33.11
N PRO A 249 -11.07 -16.20 34.04
CA PRO A 249 -9.71 -16.73 34.12
C PRO A 249 -9.70 -18.23 34.46
N VAL A 250 -8.65 -18.95 34.02
CA VAL A 250 -8.50 -20.38 34.29
C VAL A 250 -7.92 -20.57 35.68
N SER A 251 -8.67 -21.28 36.55
CA SER A 251 -8.20 -21.67 37.90
C SER A 251 -7.08 -22.70 37.82
N PRO A 252 -6.06 -22.66 38.73
CA PRO A 252 -5.01 -23.68 38.80
C PRO A 252 -5.56 -25.10 38.98
N GLU A 253 -6.67 -25.25 39.74
CA GLU A 253 -7.31 -26.52 40.03
C GLU A 253 -8.24 -27.04 38.93
N PHE A 254 -8.40 -26.27 37.84
CA PHE A 254 -9.27 -26.65 36.74
C PHE A 254 -8.79 -27.94 36.06
N VAL A 255 -9.61 -28.97 36.02
CA VAL A 255 -9.28 -30.27 35.45
C VAL A 255 -9.55 -30.28 33.94
N ILE A 256 -8.53 -30.67 33.16
CA ILE A 256 -8.57 -30.74 31.71
C ILE A 256 -9.33 -32.01 31.27
N GLN A 257 -10.16 -31.87 30.23
CA GLN A 257 -10.95 -32.97 29.67
C GLN A 257 -10.69 -33.13 28.17
N ALA A 258 -10.97 -34.32 27.65
CA ALA A 258 -10.91 -34.55 26.20
C ALA A 258 -11.89 -33.65 25.45
N GLY A 259 -11.43 -33.02 24.39
CA GLY A 259 -12.20 -32.06 23.59
C GLY A 259 -12.14 -30.61 24.10
N ASP A 260 -11.42 -30.36 25.21
CA ASP A 260 -11.09 -28.99 25.59
C ASP A 260 -10.17 -28.34 24.55
N LYS A 261 -10.36 -27.05 24.37
CA LYS A 261 -9.48 -26.23 23.52
C LYS A 261 -8.74 -25.26 24.45
N LEU A 262 -7.43 -25.45 24.56
CA LEU A 262 -6.56 -24.61 25.39
C LEU A 262 -6.11 -23.41 24.58
N ILE A 263 -6.24 -22.20 25.13
CA ILE A 263 -5.85 -20.95 24.48
C ILE A 263 -4.70 -20.35 25.28
N PHE A 264 -3.52 -20.38 24.65
CA PHE A 264 -2.30 -19.80 25.22
C PHE A 264 -2.03 -18.43 24.63
N SER A 265 -1.46 -17.53 25.44
CA SER A 265 -0.86 -16.28 24.99
C SER A 265 0.63 -16.31 25.22
N GLY A 266 1.39 -15.81 24.28
CA GLY A 266 2.85 -15.70 24.44
C GLY A 266 3.60 -15.65 23.13
N ASN A 267 4.89 -15.94 23.20
CA ASN A 267 5.79 -15.91 22.07
C ASN A 267 5.66 -17.16 21.21
N VAL A 268 5.24 -16.98 19.96
CA VAL A 268 5.06 -18.07 18.99
C VAL A 268 6.35 -18.85 18.73
N GLN A 269 7.53 -18.24 18.91
CA GLN A 269 8.79 -18.95 18.76
C GLN A 269 9.00 -20.06 19.80
N HIS A 270 8.24 -20.01 20.91
CA HIS A 270 8.26 -21.03 21.96
C HIS A 270 7.09 -22.02 21.90
N VAL A 271 6.31 -22.01 20.80
CA VAL A 271 5.24 -23.00 20.54
C VAL A 271 5.78 -24.43 20.55
N ASP A 272 7.06 -24.60 20.25
CA ASP A 272 7.73 -25.91 20.33
C ASP A 272 7.66 -26.54 21.72
N SER A 273 7.52 -25.76 22.78
CA SER A 273 7.32 -26.30 24.13
C SER A 273 5.99 -27.05 24.31
N LEU A 274 4.95 -26.71 23.53
CA LEU A 274 3.67 -27.42 23.51
C LEU A 274 3.75 -28.73 22.70
N ASN A 275 4.77 -28.88 21.85
CA ASN A 275 4.96 -30.07 21.00
C ASN A 275 5.37 -31.31 21.78
N HIS A 276 5.97 -31.13 22.94
CA HIS A 276 6.41 -32.23 23.79
C HIS A 276 5.23 -32.89 24.53
N ILE A 277 4.03 -32.25 24.51
CA ILE A 277 2.82 -32.76 25.18
C ILE A 277 2.11 -33.72 24.22
N LYS A 278 2.15 -35.02 24.52
CA LYS A 278 1.47 -36.04 23.71
C LYS A 278 -0.05 -35.82 23.70
N GLY A 279 -0.64 -35.85 22.51
CA GLY A 279 -2.08 -35.73 22.33
C GLY A 279 -2.62 -34.30 22.42
N LEU A 280 -1.76 -33.28 22.54
CA LEU A 280 -2.12 -31.87 22.36
C LEU A 280 -1.87 -31.50 20.89
N LYS A 281 -2.94 -31.18 20.14
CA LYS A 281 -2.86 -30.78 18.75
C LYS A 281 -3.04 -29.29 18.61
N LEU A 282 -2.03 -28.59 18.15
CA LEU A 282 -2.18 -27.19 17.77
C LEU A 282 -3.11 -27.05 16.55
N PHE A 283 -3.83 -25.94 16.46
CA PHE A 283 -4.77 -25.67 15.39
C PHE A 283 -4.15 -25.83 13.98
N ALA A 284 -2.89 -25.48 13.82
CA ALA A 284 -2.17 -25.67 12.58
C ALA A 284 -1.96 -27.15 12.20
N GLU A 285 -1.76 -28.05 13.18
CA GLU A 285 -1.57 -29.49 12.94
C GLU A 285 -2.87 -30.24 12.69
N SER A 286 -3.93 -29.88 13.40
CA SER A 286 -5.24 -30.50 13.19
C SER A 286 -5.70 -30.36 11.73
N ASN A 287 -5.11 -29.44 11.01
CA ASN A 287 -5.34 -29.16 9.59
C ASN A 287 -4.26 -29.72 8.64
N GLY A 288 -3.25 -30.47 9.12
CA GLY A 288 -2.24 -31.14 8.29
C GLY A 288 -1.24 -30.21 7.60
N LEU A 289 -0.93 -29.05 8.19
CA LEU A 289 0.13 -28.14 7.71
C LEU A 289 1.36 -28.23 8.62
N GLU A 290 2.54 -28.26 8.01
CA GLU A 290 3.82 -28.34 8.74
C GLU A 290 4.13 -27.03 9.48
N ARG A 291 4.68 -27.14 10.70
CA ARG A 291 4.89 -26.02 11.65
C ARG A 291 6.07 -25.10 11.32
N GLU A 292 7.01 -25.56 10.52
CA GLU A 292 8.25 -24.83 10.24
C GLU A 292 8.03 -23.59 9.34
N ASN A 293 6.82 -23.42 8.78
CA ASN A 293 6.48 -22.38 7.81
C ASN A 293 5.49 -21.35 8.35
N LEU A 294 5.80 -20.75 9.50
CA LEU A 294 4.99 -19.64 10.01
C LEU A 294 5.31 -18.34 9.28
N THR A 295 4.28 -17.68 8.76
CA THR A 295 4.41 -16.44 7.99
C THR A 295 3.49 -15.37 8.58
N GLU A 296 4.05 -14.22 8.95
CA GLU A 296 3.26 -13.05 9.35
C GLU A 296 2.82 -12.26 8.13
N VAL A 297 1.53 -11.93 8.09
CA VAL A 297 0.96 -11.10 7.03
C VAL A 297 0.03 -10.03 7.61
N ILE A 298 -0.12 -8.91 6.90
CA ILE A 298 -1.14 -7.89 7.18
C ILE A 298 -2.19 -7.96 6.08
N ILE A 299 -3.47 -7.86 6.46
CA ILE A 299 -4.56 -7.75 5.49
C ILE A 299 -4.49 -6.39 4.79
N ALA A 300 -4.37 -6.41 3.47
CA ALA A 300 -4.30 -5.21 2.65
C ALA A 300 -5.61 -4.41 2.72
N ASN A 301 -5.52 -3.10 2.53
CA ASN A 301 -6.64 -2.14 2.66
C ASN A 301 -7.89 -2.49 1.83
N ARG A 302 -7.71 -3.24 0.74
CA ARG A 302 -8.75 -3.60 -0.23
C ARG A 302 -8.77 -5.09 -0.52
N ALA A 303 -8.37 -5.86 0.48
CA ALA A 303 -8.39 -7.30 0.39
C ALA A 303 -9.81 -7.83 0.17
N GLN A 304 -9.94 -8.86 -0.66
CA GLN A 304 -11.25 -9.48 -0.93
C GLN A 304 -11.83 -10.19 0.28
N ILE A 305 -10.98 -10.49 1.26
CA ILE A 305 -11.32 -11.23 2.46
C ILE A 305 -11.91 -10.36 3.58
N ILE A 306 -11.88 -9.03 3.43
CA ILE A 306 -12.43 -8.10 4.43
C ILE A 306 -13.94 -8.32 4.58
N GLY A 307 -14.42 -8.34 5.84
CA GLY A 307 -15.82 -8.55 6.20
C GLY A 307 -16.27 -10.01 6.24
N HIS A 308 -15.45 -10.93 5.75
CA HIS A 308 -15.70 -12.37 5.78
C HIS A 308 -15.04 -13.03 6.99
N THR A 309 -15.57 -14.18 7.41
CA THR A 309 -14.96 -15.02 8.43
C THR A 309 -14.02 -16.06 7.78
N LEU A 310 -13.03 -16.55 8.53
CA LEU A 310 -12.13 -17.59 8.01
C LEU A 310 -12.89 -18.84 7.53
N LYS A 311 -13.99 -19.18 8.24
CA LYS A 311 -14.84 -20.32 7.90
C LYS A 311 -15.63 -20.09 6.62
N SER A 312 -16.21 -18.90 6.43
CA SER A 312 -17.00 -18.58 5.22
C SER A 312 -16.15 -18.49 3.96
N LEU A 313 -14.87 -18.13 4.09
CA LEU A 313 -13.93 -18.01 2.96
C LEU A 313 -13.38 -19.36 2.49
N GLY A 314 -13.46 -20.43 3.29
CA GLY A 314 -12.65 -21.61 3.05
C GLY A 314 -11.15 -21.23 2.97
N PHE A 315 -10.67 -20.42 3.92
CA PHE A 315 -9.37 -19.73 3.89
C PHE A 315 -8.22 -20.66 3.51
N ARG A 316 -8.23 -21.90 4.01
CA ARG A 316 -7.21 -22.90 3.70
C ARG A 316 -7.16 -23.27 2.23
N ALA A 317 -8.32 -23.56 1.63
CA ALA A 317 -8.40 -23.92 0.21
C ALA A 317 -8.01 -22.74 -0.68
N LEU A 318 -8.35 -21.51 -0.26
CA LEU A 318 -8.08 -20.29 -1.01
C LEU A 318 -6.59 -19.92 -1.01
N PHE A 319 -5.89 -20.09 0.13
CA PHE A 319 -4.53 -19.58 0.32
C PHE A 319 -3.48 -20.68 0.59
N ASP A 320 -3.88 -21.94 0.74
CA ASP A 320 -3.00 -23.02 1.21
C ASP A 320 -2.29 -22.63 2.54
N ALA A 321 -3.07 -22.06 3.47
CA ALA A 321 -2.59 -21.59 4.75
C ALA A 321 -3.68 -21.70 5.83
N ALA A 322 -3.27 -21.91 7.07
CA ALA A 322 -4.16 -21.83 8.23
C ALA A 322 -3.81 -20.62 9.08
N VAL A 323 -4.83 -19.89 9.57
CA VAL A 323 -4.62 -18.77 10.49
C VAL A 323 -4.41 -19.33 11.89
N VAL A 324 -3.23 -19.09 12.44
CA VAL A 324 -2.84 -19.52 13.80
C VAL A 324 -3.24 -18.47 14.84
N ALA A 325 -3.16 -17.18 14.47
CA ALA A 325 -3.50 -16.07 15.33
C ALA A 325 -3.89 -14.81 14.55
N ILE A 326 -4.71 -13.96 15.16
CA ILE A 326 -5.13 -12.67 14.61
C ILE A 326 -4.83 -11.57 15.63
N ARG A 327 -4.24 -10.47 15.18
CA ARG A 327 -4.03 -9.27 15.99
C ARG A 327 -4.61 -8.05 15.28
N ARG A 328 -5.37 -7.24 16.01
CA ARG A 328 -6.00 -6.00 15.51
C ARG A 328 -5.67 -4.86 16.45
N ASP A 329 -5.27 -3.71 15.89
CA ASP A 329 -4.93 -2.48 16.64
C ASP A 329 -3.92 -2.72 17.79
N GLY A 330 -3.02 -3.71 17.60
CA GLY A 330 -2.02 -4.09 18.59
C GLY A 330 -2.46 -5.09 19.64
N GLU A 331 -3.75 -5.46 19.68
CA GLU A 331 -4.31 -6.44 20.60
C GLU A 331 -4.58 -7.77 19.91
N SER A 332 -4.28 -8.88 20.59
CA SER A 332 -4.61 -10.21 20.08
C SER A 332 -6.10 -10.47 20.23
N LEU A 333 -6.75 -10.94 19.16
CA LEU A 333 -8.15 -11.29 19.20
C LEU A 333 -8.32 -12.69 19.79
N SER A 334 -9.08 -12.80 20.89
CA SER A 334 -9.43 -14.06 21.54
C SER A 334 -10.74 -14.63 20.98
N GLY A 335 -10.98 -15.93 21.25
CA GLY A 335 -12.18 -16.64 20.87
C GLY A 335 -11.99 -17.56 19.67
N LYS A 336 -13.11 -17.99 19.05
CA LYS A 336 -13.07 -18.89 17.89
C LYS A 336 -12.58 -18.14 16.65
N LEU A 337 -11.28 -18.27 16.32
CA LEU A 337 -10.66 -17.61 15.17
C LEU A 337 -11.47 -17.77 13.88
N GLY A 338 -12.09 -18.93 13.68
CA GLY A 338 -12.91 -19.24 12.50
C GLY A 338 -14.16 -18.36 12.32
N GLU A 339 -14.65 -17.72 13.38
CA GLU A 339 -15.86 -16.88 13.40
C GLU A 339 -15.54 -15.38 13.38
N ILE A 340 -14.26 -15.00 13.49
CA ILE A 340 -13.84 -13.60 13.49
C ILE A 340 -13.97 -13.04 12.06
N LYS A 341 -14.66 -11.91 11.92
CA LYS A 341 -14.69 -11.15 10.66
C LYS A 341 -13.39 -10.39 10.48
N LEU A 342 -12.71 -10.67 9.37
CA LEU A 342 -11.45 -10.05 9.01
C LEU A 342 -11.63 -8.57 8.66
N GLN A 343 -10.68 -7.74 9.06
CA GLN A 343 -10.65 -6.31 8.77
C GLN A 343 -9.33 -5.91 8.10
N SER A 344 -9.35 -4.77 7.44
CA SER A 344 -8.13 -4.14 6.91
C SER A 344 -7.17 -3.83 8.05
N GLY A 345 -5.89 -4.16 7.84
CA GLY A 345 -4.86 -3.92 8.86
C GLY A 345 -4.73 -5.02 9.92
N ASP A 346 -5.59 -6.05 9.89
CA ASP A 346 -5.39 -7.21 10.77
C ASP A 346 -4.07 -7.89 10.48
N PHE A 347 -3.29 -8.15 11.52
CA PHE A 347 -2.13 -9.03 11.47
C PHE A 347 -2.58 -10.46 11.61
N LEU A 348 -2.21 -11.30 10.66
CA LEU A 348 -2.44 -12.74 10.72
C LEU A 348 -1.10 -13.46 10.86
N LEU A 349 -1.02 -14.41 11.75
CA LEU A 349 0.02 -15.42 11.75
C LEU A 349 -0.52 -16.64 11.01
N LEU A 350 0.13 -16.98 9.91
CA LEU A 350 -0.27 -18.08 9.04
C LEU A 350 0.71 -19.25 9.17
N ALA A 351 0.19 -20.45 9.32
CA ALA A 351 0.92 -21.67 9.00
C ALA A 351 0.70 -21.95 7.51
N THR A 352 1.76 -21.86 6.71
CA THR A 352 1.69 -21.88 5.25
C THR A 352 2.07 -23.25 4.70
N GLY A 353 1.28 -23.73 3.73
CA GLY A 353 1.61 -24.92 2.94
C GLY A 353 2.59 -24.62 1.80
N PRO A 354 3.06 -25.66 1.08
CA PRO A 354 4.05 -25.52 0.03
C PRO A 354 3.59 -24.65 -1.15
N ASP A 355 2.27 -24.61 -1.41
CA ASP A 355 1.71 -23.84 -2.52
C ASP A 355 1.31 -22.40 -2.13
N PHE A 356 1.46 -22.02 -0.86
CA PHE A 356 1.05 -20.70 -0.36
C PHE A 356 1.61 -19.58 -1.22
N MET A 357 2.93 -19.58 -1.46
CA MET A 357 3.60 -18.50 -2.20
C MET A 357 3.26 -18.48 -3.70
N GLN A 358 2.68 -19.55 -4.22
CA GLN A 358 2.28 -19.66 -5.63
C GLN A 358 0.84 -19.22 -5.88
N ARG A 359 0.06 -18.94 -4.83
CA ARG A 359 -1.35 -18.54 -4.96
C ARG A 359 -1.48 -17.12 -5.52
N HIS A 360 -2.30 -16.98 -6.56
CA HIS A 360 -2.47 -15.75 -7.34
C HIS A 360 -3.07 -14.55 -6.58
N ASN A 361 -3.70 -14.81 -5.46
CA ASN A 361 -4.47 -13.82 -4.70
C ASN A 361 -3.75 -13.31 -3.44
N LEU A 362 -2.51 -13.77 -3.17
CA LEU A 362 -1.78 -13.36 -1.96
C LEU A 362 -1.51 -11.86 -1.91
N THR A 363 -0.88 -11.33 -2.95
CA THR A 363 -0.49 -9.91 -3.02
C THR A 363 -1.68 -8.95 -3.06
N LYS A 364 -2.87 -9.45 -3.45
CA LYS A 364 -4.12 -8.68 -3.43
C LYS A 364 -4.75 -8.61 -2.04
N ASN A 365 -4.45 -9.60 -1.19
CA ASN A 365 -5.06 -9.73 0.11
C ASN A 365 -4.11 -9.45 1.26
N PHE A 366 -2.79 -9.68 1.08
CA PHE A 366 -1.82 -9.60 2.16
C PHE A 366 -0.57 -8.82 1.80
N PHE A 367 -0.03 -8.14 2.81
CA PHE A 367 1.37 -7.72 2.87
C PHE A 367 2.12 -8.73 3.75
N ILE A 368 3.09 -9.44 3.17
CA ILE A 368 3.86 -10.48 3.88
C ILE A 368 5.02 -9.81 4.63
N LEU A 369 5.07 -10.00 5.95
CA LEU A 369 6.05 -9.35 6.83
C LEU A 369 7.23 -10.24 7.22
N SER A 370 7.04 -11.56 7.26
CA SER A 370 8.09 -12.45 7.73
C SER A 370 9.17 -12.71 6.66
N GLU A 371 10.42 -12.66 7.09
CA GLU A 371 11.61 -12.82 6.23
C GLU A 371 11.82 -14.24 5.64
N LYS A 372 11.06 -15.23 6.06
CA LYS A 372 11.14 -16.58 5.48
C LYS A 372 10.34 -16.70 4.18
N LYS A 373 10.60 -15.81 3.23
CA LYS A 373 10.34 -16.15 1.84
C LYS A 373 11.38 -17.18 1.42
N MET A 374 10.95 -18.35 0.93
CA MET A 374 11.65 -19.03 -0.14
C MET A 374 11.55 -18.14 -1.39
N GLU A 375 12.12 -16.94 -1.31
CA GLU A 375 12.45 -16.19 -2.51
C GLU A 375 13.51 -17.03 -3.19
N THR A 376 13.27 -17.47 -4.40
CA THR A 376 14.32 -17.92 -5.30
C THR A 376 15.35 -16.77 -5.31
N LYS A 377 16.41 -16.93 -4.50
CA LYS A 377 17.48 -15.92 -4.43
C LYS A 377 18.00 -15.79 -5.84
N LEU A 378 17.84 -14.62 -6.41
CA LEU A 378 18.49 -14.32 -7.67
C LEU A 378 19.98 -14.59 -7.53
N SER A 379 20.59 -15.19 -8.55
CA SER A 379 22.04 -15.32 -8.59
C SER A 379 22.67 -13.92 -8.56
N ARG A 380 23.93 -13.82 -8.15
CA ARG A 380 24.64 -12.51 -8.16
C ARG A 380 24.63 -11.87 -9.53
N PHE A 381 24.72 -12.67 -10.59
CA PHE A 381 24.64 -12.22 -11.97
C PHE A 381 23.27 -11.62 -12.28
N GLN A 382 22.19 -12.33 -11.93
CA GLN A 382 20.82 -11.85 -12.12
C GLN A 382 20.54 -10.56 -11.33
N ASP A 383 21.02 -10.46 -10.07
CA ASP A 383 20.91 -9.22 -9.26
C ASP A 383 21.56 -8.03 -9.97
N TRP A 384 22.80 -8.19 -10.45
CA TRP A 384 23.52 -7.13 -11.15
C TRP A 384 22.90 -6.78 -12.50
N MET A 385 22.49 -7.77 -13.29
CA MET A 385 21.82 -7.54 -14.58
C MET A 385 20.48 -6.83 -14.41
N THR A 386 19.73 -7.16 -13.35
CA THR A 386 18.44 -6.53 -13.07
C THR A 386 18.63 -5.06 -12.66
N LEU A 387 19.52 -4.78 -11.71
CA LEU A 387 19.76 -3.41 -11.24
C LEU A 387 20.46 -2.56 -12.31
N GLY A 388 21.52 -3.10 -12.94
CA GLY A 388 22.26 -2.40 -13.97
C GLY A 388 21.43 -2.16 -15.22
N GLY A 389 20.68 -3.16 -15.68
CA GLY A 389 19.78 -3.04 -16.83
C GLY A 389 18.66 -2.01 -16.58
N PHE A 390 18.09 -2.00 -15.37
CA PHE A 390 17.11 -0.99 -14.99
C PHE A 390 17.71 0.42 -15.01
N LEU A 391 18.90 0.60 -14.41
CA LEU A 391 19.57 1.89 -14.39
C LEU A 391 19.90 2.38 -15.81
N VAL A 392 20.39 1.48 -16.69
CA VAL A 392 20.65 1.79 -18.11
C VAL A 392 19.36 2.21 -18.80
N THR A 393 18.27 1.46 -18.62
CA THR A 393 16.95 1.77 -19.22
C THR A 393 16.47 3.17 -18.80
N VAL A 394 16.55 3.46 -17.50
CA VAL A 394 16.16 4.77 -16.96
C VAL A 394 17.07 5.88 -17.50
N THR A 395 18.38 5.64 -17.57
CA THR A 395 19.33 6.64 -18.09
C THR A 395 19.06 6.94 -19.57
N LEU A 396 18.81 5.92 -20.39
CA LEU A 396 18.48 6.10 -21.80
C LEU A 396 17.15 6.86 -22.00
N ALA A 397 16.18 6.63 -21.13
CA ALA A 397 14.93 7.39 -21.13
C ALA A 397 15.16 8.84 -20.65
N ALA A 398 15.93 9.05 -19.59
CA ALA A 398 16.22 10.36 -19.02
C ALA A 398 17.05 11.26 -19.95
N THR A 399 17.87 10.66 -20.84
CA THR A 399 18.62 11.35 -21.89
C THR A 399 17.87 11.46 -23.21
N SER A 400 16.59 11.03 -23.26
CA SER A 400 15.73 11.06 -24.46
C SER A 400 16.28 10.27 -25.66
N VAL A 401 17.20 9.33 -25.43
CA VAL A 401 17.72 8.43 -26.47
C VAL A 401 16.67 7.40 -26.88
N LEU A 402 15.91 6.91 -25.91
CA LEU A 402 14.77 6.00 -26.11
C LEU A 402 13.55 6.49 -25.33
N THR A 403 12.35 6.23 -25.84
CA THR A 403 11.15 6.42 -25.02
C THR A 403 11.16 5.44 -23.85
N LEU A 404 10.63 5.86 -22.70
CA LEU A 404 10.59 5.01 -21.51
C LEU A 404 9.86 3.67 -21.79
N ALA A 405 8.73 3.72 -22.52
CA ALA A 405 7.98 2.52 -22.90
C ALA A 405 8.82 1.52 -23.70
N THR A 406 9.54 2.01 -24.70
CA THR A 406 10.41 1.15 -25.55
C THR A 406 11.55 0.55 -24.73
N GLY A 407 12.21 1.36 -23.88
CA GLY A 407 13.27 0.87 -23.01
C GLY A 407 12.79 -0.21 -22.04
N LEU A 408 11.63 0.01 -21.40
CA LEU A 408 11.02 -0.97 -20.49
C LEU A 408 10.63 -2.27 -21.20
N LEU A 409 10.14 -2.19 -22.45
CA LEU A 409 9.78 -3.38 -23.23
C LEU A 409 11.00 -4.25 -23.50
N PHE A 410 12.12 -3.66 -23.97
CA PHE A 410 13.38 -4.37 -24.18
C PHE A 410 13.91 -4.95 -22.87
N PHE A 411 13.78 -4.19 -21.78
CA PHE A 411 14.25 -4.65 -20.49
C PHE A 411 13.43 -5.81 -19.92
N ILE A 412 12.09 -5.83 -20.10
CA ILE A 412 11.26 -7.00 -19.74
C ILE A 412 11.67 -8.22 -20.54
N ALA A 413 11.90 -8.08 -21.85
CA ALA A 413 12.39 -9.18 -22.69
C ALA A 413 13.73 -9.73 -22.17
N LEU A 414 14.66 -8.86 -21.78
CA LEU A 414 15.92 -9.26 -21.15
C LEU A 414 15.68 -10.02 -19.83
N LEU A 415 14.80 -9.50 -18.94
CA LEU A 415 14.50 -10.14 -17.65
C LEU A 415 13.91 -11.55 -17.81
N VAL A 416 13.10 -11.76 -18.85
CA VAL A 416 12.56 -13.07 -19.18
C VAL A 416 13.67 -14.02 -19.67
N THR A 417 14.55 -13.54 -20.56
CA THR A 417 15.64 -14.37 -21.13
C THR A 417 16.65 -14.80 -20.09
N ILE A 418 16.97 -13.94 -19.11
CA ILE A 418 17.89 -14.28 -18.01
C ILE A 418 17.20 -15.02 -16.85
N GLY A 419 15.89 -15.30 -16.94
CA GLY A 419 15.14 -16.08 -15.97
C GLY A 419 14.85 -15.37 -14.65
N VAL A 420 14.90 -14.03 -14.61
CA VAL A 420 14.50 -13.23 -13.42
C VAL A 420 12.98 -13.19 -13.28
N THR A 421 12.27 -13.18 -14.39
CA THR A 421 10.81 -13.14 -14.43
C THR A 421 10.29 -14.16 -15.42
N SER A 422 9.25 -14.90 -15.04
CA SER A 422 8.59 -15.87 -15.92
C SER A 422 7.34 -15.27 -16.59
N ASN A 423 6.91 -15.86 -17.71
CA ASN A 423 5.67 -15.46 -18.40
C ASN A 423 4.44 -15.56 -17.48
N ASN A 424 4.41 -16.54 -16.57
CA ASN A 424 3.33 -16.70 -15.60
C ASN A 424 3.34 -15.58 -14.55
N GLU A 425 4.53 -15.14 -14.13
CA GLU A 425 4.66 -14.00 -13.22
C GLU A 425 4.24 -12.69 -13.88
N ILE A 426 4.61 -12.47 -15.14
CA ILE A 426 4.16 -11.30 -15.91
C ILE A 426 2.63 -11.26 -15.94
N LYS A 427 1.98 -12.35 -16.35
CA LYS A 427 0.51 -12.45 -16.40
C LYS A 427 -0.13 -12.18 -15.04
N ARG A 428 0.47 -12.69 -13.97
CA ARG A 428 -0.02 -12.54 -12.59
C ARG A 428 0.12 -11.10 -12.08
N ASN A 429 1.20 -10.43 -12.46
CA ASN A 429 1.55 -9.10 -11.95
C ASN A 429 0.95 -7.95 -12.77
N ILE A 430 0.21 -8.23 -13.86
CA ILE A 430 -0.54 -7.20 -14.59
C ILE A 430 -1.51 -6.52 -13.64
N PRO A 431 -1.45 -5.18 -13.48
CA PRO A 431 -2.26 -4.45 -12.50
C PRO A 431 -3.67 -4.14 -13.03
N LEU A 432 -4.49 -5.18 -13.29
CA LEU A 432 -5.82 -5.05 -13.91
C LEU A 432 -6.71 -4.02 -13.21
N ASN A 433 -6.71 -3.99 -11.87
CA ASN A 433 -7.50 -3.00 -11.13
C ASN A 433 -7.08 -1.56 -11.43
N LEU A 434 -5.78 -1.32 -11.58
CA LEU A 434 -5.26 0.00 -11.92
C LEU A 434 -5.58 0.38 -13.36
N ILE A 435 -5.46 -0.55 -14.29
CA ILE A 435 -5.83 -0.36 -15.70
C ILE A 435 -7.31 0.07 -15.79
N VAL A 436 -8.20 -0.63 -15.11
CA VAL A 436 -9.65 -0.30 -15.11
C VAL A 436 -9.91 1.07 -14.48
N VAL A 437 -9.20 1.45 -13.43
CA VAL A 437 -9.33 2.79 -12.83
C VAL A 437 -8.92 3.87 -13.81
N ILE A 438 -7.79 3.70 -14.49
CA ILE A 438 -7.28 4.70 -15.44
C ILE A 438 -8.19 4.79 -16.67
N VAL A 439 -8.54 3.66 -17.28
CA VAL A 439 -9.44 3.63 -18.45
C VAL A 439 -10.81 4.22 -18.09
N GLY A 440 -11.35 3.89 -16.92
CA GLY A 440 -12.61 4.45 -16.45
C GLY A 440 -12.55 5.96 -16.23
N ALA A 441 -11.43 6.45 -15.69
CA ALA A 441 -11.21 7.89 -15.48
C ALA A 441 -11.01 8.65 -16.81
N LEU A 442 -10.19 8.09 -17.74
CA LEU A 442 -10.06 8.62 -19.09
C LEU A 442 -11.42 8.68 -19.81
N SER A 443 -12.22 7.63 -19.67
CA SER A 443 -13.55 7.56 -20.25
C SER A 443 -14.53 8.59 -19.65
N LEU A 444 -14.44 8.83 -18.33
CA LEU A 444 -15.19 9.92 -17.68
C LEU A 444 -14.75 11.29 -18.22
N ALA A 445 -13.45 11.51 -18.38
CA ALA A 445 -12.91 12.73 -18.97
C ALA A 445 -13.42 12.96 -20.39
N THR A 446 -13.34 11.93 -21.24
CA THR A 446 -13.85 11.97 -22.62
C THR A 446 -15.36 12.29 -22.65
N ALA A 447 -16.14 11.72 -21.73
CA ALA A 447 -17.57 12.02 -21.63
C ALA A 447 -17.85 13.46 -21.18
N LEU A 448 -17.08 13.97 -20.21
CA LEU A 448 -17.18 15.36 -19.76
C LEU A 448 -16.87 16.37 -20.90
N GLU A 449 -15.88 16.06 -21.72
CA GLU A 449 -15.52 16.88 -22.88
C GLU A 449 -16.58 16.82 -23.98
N LYS A 450 -16.96 15.60 -24.39
CA LYS A 450 -17.95 15.39 -25.47
C LYS A 450 -19.31 15.98 -25.15
N SER A 451 -19.73 15.91 -23.88
CA SER A 451 -21.01 16.52 -23.46
C SER A 451 -20.97 18.05 -23.44
N GLY A 452 -19.79 18.66 -23.53
CA GLY A 452 -19.63 20.11 -23.38
C GLY A 452 -19.88 20.61 -21.93
N LEU A 453 -20.05 19.70 -20.96
CA LEU A 453 -20.30 20.05 -19.56
C LEU A 453 -19.20 20.90 -18.95
N ILE A 454 -17.91 20.60 -19.28
CA ILE A 454 -16.77 21.39 -18.84
C ILE A 454 -16.95 22.84 -19.29
N ARG A 455 -17.35 23.09 -20.54
CA ARG A 455 -17.55 24.46 -21.08
C ARG A 455 -18.65 25.19 -20.31
N GLU A 456 -19.77 24.54 -20.01
CA GLU A 456 -20.88 25.14 -19.24
C GLU A 456 -20.45 25.50 -17.81
N ILE A 457 -19.78 24.58 -17.10
CA ILE A 457 -19.25 24.84 -15.75
C ILE A 457 -18.28 26.00 -15.79
N MET A 458 -17.41 26.05 -16.80
CA MET A 458 -16.40 27.09 -16.92
C MET A 458 -17.03 28.46 -17.24
N GLN A 459 -18.09 28.53 -18.05
CA GLN A 459 -18.83 29.77 -18.27
C GLN A 459 -19.45 30.34 -16.99
N MET A 460 -19.89 29.47 -16.08
CA MET A 460 -20.39 29.88 -14.76
C MET A 460 -19.27 30.39 -13.84
N ILE A 461 -18.07 29.82 -13.93
CA ILE A 461 -16.93 30.13 -13.06
C ILE A 461 -16.08 31.28 -13.65
N SER A 462 -16.06 31.46 -15.00
CA SER A 462 -15.19 32.44 -15.65
C SER A 462 -15.34 33.88 -15.17
N PRO A 463 -16.52 34.42 -14.81
CA PRO A 463 -16.61 35.77 -14.27
C PRO A 463 -15.88 35.94 -12.93
N LEU A 464 -15.89 34.88 -12.12
CA LEU A 464 -15.14 34.82 -10.86
C LEU A 464 -13.64 34.57 -11.12
N ALA A 465 -13.31 33.66 -12.02
CA ALA A 465 -11.93 33.26 -12.33
C ALA A 465 -11.13 34.33 -13.07
N ASN A 466 -11.76 35.14 -13.94
CA ASN A 466 -11.12 36.26 -14.63
C ASN A 466 -10.72 37.42 -13.68
N SER A 467 -11.32 37.47 -12.50
CA SER A 467 -10.96 38.45 -11.45
C SER A 467 -9.87 37.93 -10.50
N VAL A 468 -9.48 36.66 -10.61
CA VAL A 468 -8.54 35.97 -9.72
C VAL A 468 -7.22 35.75 -10.43
N SER A 469 -6.11 36.04 -9.77
CA SER A 469 -4.77 35.79 -10.32
C SER A 469 -4.56 34.28 -10.56
N PRO A 470 -3.85 33.88 -11.62
CA PRO A 470 -3.61 32.46 -11.99
C PRO A 470 -3.06 31.61 -10.85
N ILE A 471 -2.29 32.20 -9.93
CA ILE A 471 -1.75 31.50 -8.76
C ILE A 471 -2.86 30.99 -7.83
N TRP A 472 -3.96 31.73 -7.64
CA TRP A 472 -5.05 31.26 -6.78
C TRP A 472 -5.85 30.12 -7.43
N VAL A 473 -5.93 30.11 -8.77
CA VAL A 473 -6.50 28.99 -9.52
C VAL A 473 -5.62 27.74 -9.33
N LEU A 474 -4.30 27.89 -9.39
CA LEU A 474 -3.34 26.82 -9.13
C LEU A 474 -3.49 26.29 -7.70
N VAL A 475 -3.55 27.18 -6.71
CA VAL A 475 -3.75 26.84 -5.29
C VAL A 475 -5.06 26.06 -5.10
N MET A 476 -6.15 26.52 -5.74
CA MET A 476 -7.46 25.85 -5.68
C MET A 476 -7.38 24.42 -6.22
N VAL A 477 -6.82 24.23 -7.41
CA VAL A 477 -6.65 22.89 -8.02
C VAL A 477 -5.79 21.99 -7.12
N TYR A 478 -4.69 22.53 -6.58
CA TYR A 478 -3.81 21.80 -5.68
C TYR A 478 -4.53 21.35 -4.40
N VAL A 479 -5.22 22.28 -3.72
CA VAL A 479 -5.91 22.00 -2.46
C VAL A 479 -7.07 21.01 -2.65
N LEU A 480 -7.86 21.16 -3.72
CA LEU A 480 -8.94 20.22 -4.03
C LEU A 480 -8.37 18.82 -4.28
N THR A 481 -7.27 18.71 -5.04
CA THR A 481 -6.58 17.43 -5.27
C THR A 481 -6.05 16.84 -3.96
N LEU A 482 -5.45 17.67 -3.11
CA LEU A 482 -4.93 17.27 -1.79
C LEU A 482 -6.04 16.73 -0.88
N ILE A 483 -7.19 17.40 -0.82
CA ILE A 483 -8.34 16.94 -0.04
C ILE A 483 -8.83 15.61 -0.58
N LEU A 484 -8.93 15.49 -1.90
CA LEU A 484 -9.43 14.28 -2.54
C LEU A 484 -8.49 13.09 -2.28
N THR A 485 -7.16 13.27 -2.34
CA THR A 485 -6.20 12.17 -2.10
C THR A 485 -6.19 11.68 -0.65
N GLU A 486 -6.57 12.52 0.31
CA GLU A 486 -6.72 12.09 1.71
C GLU A 486 -8.02 11.30 1.95
N LEU A 487 -9.04 11.48 1.10
CA LEU A 487 -10.35 10.81 1.18
C LEU A 487 -10.41 9.52 0.36
N VAL A 488 -9.73 9.50 -0.80
CA VAL A 488 -9.72 8.35 -1.72
C VAL A 488 -8.28 7.86 -1.95
N THR A 489 -8.02 7.09 -3.01
CA THR A 489 -6.64 6.73 -3.35
C THR A 489 -5.99 7.78 -4.22
N ASN A 490 -4.67 7.92 -4.11
CA ASN A 490 -3.85 8.83 -4.90
C ASN A 490 -4.12 8.72 -6.41
N ASN A 491 -4.20 7.49 -6.92
CA ASN A 491 -4.45 7.24 -8.33
C ASN A 491 -5.84 7.72 -8.77
N ALA A 492 -6.85 7.49 -7.93
CA ALA A 492 -8.20 7.97 -8.20
C ALA A 492 -8.28 9.50 -8.10
N ALA A 493 -7.58 10.11 -7.14
CA ALA A 493 -7.52 11.56 -7.00
C ALA A 493 -6.86 12.22 -8.22
N ALA A 494 -5.70 11.71 -8.68
CA ALA A 494 -5.05 12.20 -9.89
C ALA A 494 -5.96 12.07 -11.12
N ALA A 495 -6.57 10.90 -11.28
CA ALA A 495 -7.41 10.57 -12.44
C ALA A 495 -8.70 11.39 -12.52
N LEU A 496 -9.29 11.77 -11.39
CA LEU A 496 -10.51 12.61 -11.35
C LEU A 496 -10.20 14.10 -11.45
N MET A 497 -9.10 14.55 -10.84
CA MET A 497 -8.81 15.98 -10.77
C MET A 497 -8.15 16.53 -12.04
N PHE A 498 -7.38 15.69 -12.77
CA PHE A 498 -6.71 16.17 -13.96
C PHE A 498 -7.70 16.68 -15.03
N PRO A 499 -8.77 15.96 -15.42
CA PRO A 499 -9.72 16.46 -16.42
C PRO A 499 -10.39 17.77 -16.01
N LEU A 500 -10.70 17.93 -14.73
CA LEU A 500 -11.26 19.18 -14.19
C LEU A 500 -10.26 20.34 -14.28
N ALA A 501 -9.01 20.08 -13.89
CA ALA A 501 -7.93 21.06 -13.99
C ALA A 501 -7.66 21.43 -15.46
N TYR A 502 -7.67 20.45 -16.36
CA TYR A 502 -7.46 20.64 -17.78
C TYR A 502 -8.55 21.56 -18.39
N GLY A 503 -9.81 21.24 -18.14
CA GLY A 503 -10.94 22.05 -18.62
C GLY A 503 -10.90 23.49 -18.10
N LEU A 504 -10.55 23.68 -16.82
CA LEU A 504 -10.39 25.00 -16.22
C LEU A 504 -9.28 25.80 -16.90
N VAL A 505 -8.13 25.21 -17.09
CA VAL A 505 -6.94 25.83 -17.71
C VAL A 505 -7.20 26.22 -19.16
N GLN A 506 -7.85 25.33 -19.94
CA GLN A 506 -8.23 25.60 -21.32
C GLN A 506 -9.16 26.81 -21.44
N THR A 507 -10.16 26.90 -20.55
CA THR A 507 -11.13 28.02 -20.55
C THR A 507 -10.48 29.35 -20.19
N LEU A 508 -9.50 29.34 -19.28
CA LEU A 508 -8.80 30.54 -18.83
C LEU A 508 -7.60 30.91 -19.71
N GLY A 509 -7.27 30.11 -20.73
CA GLY A 509 -6.11 30.33 -21.59
C GLY A 509 -4.77 30.23 -20.85
N LEU A 510 -4.69 29.44 -19.77
CA LEU A 510 -3.51 29.27 -18.94
C LEU A 510 -2.62 28.12 -19.45
N PRO A 511 -1.30 28.11 -19.15
CA PRO A 511 -0.44 26.99 -19.51
C PRO A 511 -0.79 25.75 -18.70
N ILE A 512 -0.94 24.58 -19.35
CA ILE A 512 -1.38 23.34 -18.68
C ILE A 512 -0.31 22.75 -17.75
N MET A 513 0.97 22.88 -18.07
CA MET A 513 2.08 22.18 -17.41
C MET A 513 2.14 22.43 -15.89
N PRO A 514 2.06 23.68 -15.36
CA PRO A 514 2.07 23.91 -13.92
C PRO A 514 0.88 23.29 -13.20
N PHE A 515 -0.29 23.23 -13.83
CA PHE A 515 -1.49 22.62 -13.24
C PHE A 515 -1.41 21.09 -13.27
N ALA A 516 -0.86 20.52 -14.32
CA ALA A 516 -0.60 19.08 -14.40
C ALA A 516 0.38 18.64 -13.30
N LEU A 517 1.49 19.39 -13.13
CA LEU A 517 2.43 19.15 -12.02
C LEU A 517 1.75 19.33 -10.66
N ALA A 518 0.92 20.37 -10.49
CA ALA A 518 0.18 20.59 -9.25
C ALA A 518 -0.72 19.41 -8.89
N VAL A 519 -1.46 18.88 -9.86
CA VAL A 519 -2.31 17.67 -9.67
C VAL A 519 -1.44 16.46 -9.29
N ALA A 520 -0.33 16.20 -9.99
CA ALA A 520 0.55 15.07 -9.74
C ALA A 520 1.17 15.12 -8.33
N PHE A 521 1.69 16.29 -7.93
CA PHE A 521 2.27 16.50 -6.61
C PHE A 521 1.23 16.44 -5.49
N ALA A 522 0.08 17.09 -5.66
CA ALA A 522 -0.99 17.09 -4.67
C ALA A 522 -1.61 15.71 -4.48
N ALA A 523 -1.84 14.95 -5.56
CA ALA A 523 -2.34 13.59 -5.49
C ALA A 523 -1.40 12.65 -4.74
N SER A 524 -0.09 12.92 -4.77
CA SER A 524 0.92 12.13 -4.05
C SER A 524 1.11 12.56 -2.59
N ALA A 525 0.60 13.72 -2.18
CA ALA A 525 0.87 14.37 -0.90
C ALA A 525 -0.03 13.87 0.26
N SER A 526 -0.27 12.57 0.36
CA SER A 526 -1.09 11.98 1.42
C SER A 526 -0.27 11.73 2.69
N PHE A 527 -0.21 12.72 3.58
CA PHE A 527 0.54 12.66 4.84
C PHE A 527 -0.36 12.64 6.07
N VAL A 528 -1.60 13.13 5.98
CA VAL A 528 -2.47 13.34 7.15
C VAL A 528 -3.22 12.08 7.52
N SER A 529 -3.63 11.28 6.53
CA SER A 529 -4.36 10.04 6.73
C SER A 529 -3.46 8.80 6.64
N PRO A 530 -3.58 7.83 7.57
CA PRO A 530 -2.93 6.53 7.40
C PRO A 530 -3.53 5.71 6.26
N TYR A 531 -4.75 6.03 5.82
CA TYR A 531 -5.50 5.25 4.82
C TYR A 531 -5.32 5.75 3.39
N GLY A 532 -4.89 7.00 3.20
CA GLY A 532 -4.73 7.62 1.89
C GLY A 532 -3.59 7.00 1.07
N TYR A 533 -2.53 6.49 1.71
CA TYR A 533 -1.39 5.88 1.03
C TYR A 533 -1.05 4.48 1.59
N GLN A 534 -0.70 3.53 0.71
CA GLN A 534 -0.39 2.15 1.12
C GLN A 534 0.78 2.07 2.11
N THR A 535 1.82 2.89 1.94
CA THR A 535 2.97 2.92 2.85
C THR A 535 2.60 3.40 4.24
N ASN A 536 1.69 4.38 4.34
CA ASN A 536 1.16 4.87 5.61
C ASN A 536 0.39 3.76 6.34
N LEU A 537 -0.46 3.02 5.61
CA LEU A 537 -1.20 1.91 6.18
C LEU A 537 -0.28 0.81 6.71
N LEU A 538 0.79 0.46 5.96
CA LEU A 538 1.77 -0.52 6.40
C LEU A 538 2.42 -0.10 7.73
N VAL A 539 2.84 1.15 7.82
CA VAL A 539 3.50 1.69 9.01
C VAL A 539 2.50 1.85 10.16
N PHE A 540 1.27 2.30 9.90
CA PHE A 540 0.20 2.38 10.88
C PHE A 540 -0.09 1.01 11.51
N SER A 541 -0.20 -0.02 10.67
CA SER A 541 -0.43 -1.40 11.12
C SER A 541 0.79 -2.03 11.79
N ALA A 542 2.02 -1.62 11.40
CA ALA A 542 3.26 -2.16 11.95
C ALA A 542 3.58 -1.66 13.36
N SER A 543 2.95 -0.58 13.82
CA SER A 543 3.16 0.03 15.14
C SER A 543 1.81 0.41 15.74
N ASN A 544 1.74 0.54 17.07
CA ASN A 544 0.51 0.91 17.78
C ASN A 544 0.23 2.43 17.68
N TYR A 545 0.32 2.97 16.46
CA TYR A 545 -0.06 4.36 16.24
C TYR A 545 -1.57 4.54 16.35
N ARG A 546 -1.97 5.74 16.79
CA ARG A 546 -3.35 6.22 16.69
C ARG A 546 -3.45 7.20 15.53
N PHE A 547 -4.63 7.34 14.96
CA PHE A 547 -4.89 8.29 13.87
C PHE A 547 -4.39 9.71 14.16
N LYS A 548 -4.56 10.17 15.40
CA LYS A 548 -4.07 11.48 15.85
C LYS A 548 -2.56 11.70 15.68
N HIS A 549 -1.75 10.64 15.69
CA HIS A 549 -0.30 10.76 15.50
C HIS A 549 0.03 11.13 14.05
N PHE A 550 -0.72 10.57 13.09
CA PHE A 550 -0.61 10.93 11.69
C PHE A 550 -1.04 12.38 11.45
N ILE A 551 -2.18 12.82 12.01
CA ILE A 551 -2.61 14.22 11.89
C ILE A 551 -1.55 15.16 12.46
N LYS A 552 -1.11 14.90 13.70
CA LYS A 552 -0.17 15.81 14.41
C LYS A 552 1.17 15.92 13.70
N PHE A 553 1.68 14.83 13.14
CA PHE A 553 2.97 14.80 12.46
C PHE A 553 2.83 15.13 10.97
N GLY A 554 1.77 14.66 10.32
CA GLY A 554 1.58 14.77 8.87
C GLY A 554 1.08 16.14 8.42
N LEU A 555 0.23 16.82 9.20
CA LEU A 555 -0.33 18.12 8.81
C LEU A 555 0.77 19.18 8.58
N PRO A 556 1.74 19.38 9.49
CA PRO A 556 2.85 20.32 9.24
C PRO A 556 3.70 19.95 8.01
N ILE A 557 3.90 18.65 7.78
CA ILE A 557 4.65 18.17 6.61
C ILE A 557 3.85 18.43 5.32
N SER A 558 2.54 18.18 5.32
CA SER A 558 1.65 18.47 4.20
C SER A 558 1.65 19.96 3.85
N VAL A 559 1.57 20.84 4.85
CA VAL A 559 1.62 22.30 4.66
C VAL A 559 2.98 22.73 4.11
N CYS A 560 4.08 22.26 4.69
CA CYS A 560 5.44 22.56 4.22
C CYS A 560 5.63 22.13 2.78
N TYR A 561 5.29 20.88 2.45
CA TYR A 561 5.39 20.32 1.12
C TYR A 561 4.57 21.13 0.10
N SER A 562 3.30 21.39 0.41
CA SER A 562 2.39 22.16 -0.45
C SER A 562 2.91 23.58 -0.71
N THR A 563 3.38 24.26 0.35
CA THR A 563 3.91 25.63 0.24
C THR A 563 5.14 25.67 -0.67
N ILE A 564 6.06 24.72 -0.51
CA ILE A 564 7.28 24.65 -1.35
C ILE A 564 6.94 24.36 -2.80
N VAL A 565 6.09 23.35 -3.06
CA VAL A 565 5.70 22.98 -4.42
C VAL A 565 4.99 24.14 -5.11
N LEU A 566 3.99 24.74 -4.49
CA LEU A 566 3.24 25.87 -5.05
C LEU A 566 4.13 27.10 -5.28
N THR A 567 5.04 27.40 -4.35
CA THR A 567 6.00 28.49 -4.50
C THR A 567 6.94 28.27 -5.68
N LEU A 568 7.50 27.07 -5.79
CA LEU A 568 8.38 26.73 -6.90
C LEU A 568 7.65 26.75 -8.24
N LEU A 569 6.42 26.21 -8.32
CA LEU A 569 5.60 26.27 -9.55
C LEU A 569 5.30 27.71 -9.94
N LYS A 570 4.94 28.57 -8.97
CA LYS A 570 4.73 30.01 -9.21
C LYS A 570 5.95 30.65 -9.86
N TYR A 571 7.13 30.46 -9.29
CA TYR A 571 8.35 31.09 -9.80
C TYR A 571 8.82 30.47 -11.13
N SER A 572 8.69 29.17 -11.32
CA SER A 572 9.14 28.50 -12.55
C SER A 572 8.28 28.87 -13.78
N TYR A 573 7.01 29.14 -13.58
CA TYR A 573 6.06 29.42 -14.67
C TYR A 573 5.55 30.86 -14.70
N GLY A 574 5.98 31.72 -13.78
CA GLY A 574 5.62 33.14 -13.76
C GLY A 574 4.14 33.41 -13.43
N LEU A 575 3.50 32.60 -12.57
CA LEU A 575 2.08 32.66 -12.23
C LEU A 575 1.77 33.68 -11.12
#